data_b35e44df403aee078a62e88485f09381
#
_entry.id   b35e44df403aee078a62e88485f09381
#
_cell.length_a   1.000
_cell.length_b   1.000
_cell.length_c   1.000
_cell.angle_alpha   90.00
_cell.angle_beta   90.00
_cell.angle_gamma   90.00
#
_symmetry.space_group_name_H-M   'P 1'
#
loop_
_entity.id
_entity.type
_entity.pdbx_description
1 polymer ?
#
loop_
_entity_poly.entity_id
_entity_poly.type
_entity_poly.pdbx_seq_one_letter_code
_entity_poly.pdbx_strand_id
1 'polypeptide(L)'
;MSSNEVTWKDKLKAYTRTPGSLIVMLLVMLSAIMTFAVLIFLIVYVLAHGVPYLKPSIFSLHYTSENASLMPALINTVIMTLLSLLIAVPFGIFAAIFLVEYAKRGNKFVEVIRLTTETLQGIPSIVYGLFGMLFFVNTCKWGFSILAGAFTLAIMVLPLIMRSTEEALKSVPDSYREGSFGLGAGKLRTVFRIELPSAIPGILAGVILAIGRIVGETAALIYTAGTVAKVPENVLSSGRTLAVHMYNLSSEGLYMNQAYATAVVLLVLVVVINTLSGMIAKRITKA
;
A
#
# COMPACT_ATOMS: atom_id res chain seq x y z
N MET A 1 7.71 43.44 -14.55
CA MET A 1 8.63 43.01 -13.47
C MET A 1 9.08 41.58 -13.80
N SER A 2 10.32 41.43 -14.30
CA SER A 2 10.88 40.14 -14.69
C SER A 2 11.14 39.32 -13.42
N SER A 3 10.49 38.15 -13.31
CA SER A 3 10.80 37.15 -12.31
C SER A 3 12.25 36.69 -12.55
N ASN A 4 13.18 37.09 -11.66
CA ASN A 4 14.52 36.51 -11.60
C ASN A 4 14.38 35.02 -11.27
N GLU A 5 14.22 34.19 -12.27
CA GLU A 5 14.36 32.73 -12.10
C GLU A 5 15.82 32.45 -11.75
N VAL A 6 16.06 32.17 -10.48
CA VAL A 6 17.36 31.77 -9.95
C VAL A 6 17.80 30.51 -10.66
N THR A 7 18.74 30.66 -11.61
CA THR A 7 19.24 29.56 -12.44
C THR A 7 20.00 28.55 -11.56
N TRP A 8 19.96 27.26 -11.94
CA TRP A 8 20.71 26.21 -11.25
C TRP A 8 22.18 26.51 -11.01
N LYS A 9 22.81 27.28 -11.94
CA LYS A 9 24.20 27.78 -11.81
C LYS A 9 24.36 28.78 -10.68
N ASP A 10 23.37 29.62 -10.42
CA ASP A 10 23.42 30.61 -9.34
C ASP A 10 23.24 29.94 -7.97
N LYS A 11 22.39 28.88 -7.90
CA LYS A 11 22.26 28.04 -6.71
C LYS A 11 23.58 27.31 -6.41
N LEU A 12 24.22 26.70 -7.40
CA LEU A 12 25.53 26.04 -7.23
C LEU A 12 26.61 27.02 -6.75
N LYS A 13 26.68 28.22 -7.31
CA LYS A 13 27.61 29.28 -6.85
C LYS A 13 27.33 29.71 -5.41
N ALA A 14 26.09 29.73 -4.97
CA ALA A 14 25.76 30.06 -3.58
C ALA A 14 26.29 28.99 -2.60
N TYR A 15 26.22 27.71 -2.97
CA TYR A 15 26.74 26.60 -2.15
C TYR A 15 28.30 26.59 -2.09
N THR A 16 29.00 27.03 -3.15
CA THR A 16 30.45 27.06 -3.16
C THR A 16 31.04 28.19 -2.32
N ARG A 17 30.24 29.18 -1.89
CA ARG A 17 30.70 30.31 -1.04
C ARG A 17 30.87 29.93 0.43
N THR A 18 30.24 28.86 0.90
CA THR A 18 30.34 28.40 2.30
C THR A 18 30.77 26.93 2.32
N PRO A 19 31.99 26.61 2.84
CA PRO A 19 32.52 25.25 2.78
C PRO A 19 31.62 24.23 3.51
N GLY A 20 30.96 24.61 4.60
CA GLY A 20 30.00 23.75 5.30
C GLY A 20 28.78 23.39 4.45
N SER A 21 28.24 24.34 3.69
CA SER A 21 27.08 24.12 2.80
C SER A 21 27.44 23.19 1.62
N LEU A 22 28.67 23.32 1.10
CA LEU A 22 29.17 22.43 0.04
C LEU A 22 29.30 20.98 0.53
N ILE A 23 29.85 20.77 1.73
CA ILE A 23 29.96 19.43 2.34
C ILE A 23 28.58 18.79 2.51
N VAL A 24 27.61 19.52 3.08
CA VAL A 24 26.25 19.00 3.25
C VAL A 24 25.60 18.67 1.90
N MET A 25 25.75 19.53 0.90
CA MET A 25 25.23 19.27 -0.46
C MET A 25 25.84 18.00 -1.05
N LEU A 26 27.16 17.80 -0.94
CA LEU A 26 27.83 16.60 -1.44
C LEU A 26 27.36 15.34 -0.71
N LEU A 27 27.20 15.39 0.61
CA LEU A 27 26.67 14.28 1.39
C LEU A 27 25.25 13.91 0.97
N VAL A 28 24.37 14.91 0.79
CA VAL A 28 22.99 14.66 0.32
C VAL A 28 22.99 14.06 -1.08
N MET A 29 23.79 14.60 -2.01
CA MET A 29 23.88 14.05 -3.36
C MET A 29 24.43 12.61 -3.36
N LEU A 30 25.50 12.35 -2.59
CA LEU A 30 26.07 11.01 -2.44
C LEU A 30 25.05 10.02 -1.88
N SER A 31 24.31 10.43 -0.84
CA SER A 31 23.25 9.59 -0.23
C SER A 31 22.12 9.29 -1.24
N ALA A 32 21.70 10.30 -2.01
CA ALA A 32 20.69 10.10 -3.05
C ALA A 32 21.18 9.13 -4.14
N ILE A 33 22.39 9.36 -4.67
CA ILE A 33 22.98 8.47 -5.69
C ILE A 33 23.11 7.05 -5.16
N MET A 34 23.62 6.87 -3.92
CA MET A 34 23.77 5.56 -3.30
C MET A 34 22.42 4.85 -3.14
N THR A 35 21.38 5.55 -2.71
CA THR A 35 20.02 5.01 -2.58
C THR A 35 19.49 4.52 -3.93
N PHE A 36 19.58 5.36 -4.97
CA PHE A 36 19.14 4.97 -6.32
C PHE A 36 19.97 3.81 -6.88
N ALA A 37 21.29 3.81 -6.66
CA ALA A 37 22.16 2.75 -7.12
C ALA A 37 21.80 1.39 -6.47
N VAL A 38 21.53 1.36 -5.16
CA VAL A 38 21.08 0.16 -4.44
C VAL A 38 19.73 -0.33 -4.96
N LEU A 39 18.76 0.58 -5.16
CA LEU A 39 17.45 0.21 -5.70
C LEU A 39 17.54 -0.38 -7.11
N ILE A 40 18.30 0.27 -8.00
CA ILE A 40 18.52 -0.24 -9.36
C ILE A 40 19.25 -1.58 -9.32
N PHE A 41 20.28 -1.70 -8.49
CA PHE A 41 21.01 -2.96 -8.31
C PHE A 41 20.08 -4.10 -7.89
N LEU A 42 19.22 -3.89 -6.89
CA LEU A 42 18.26 -4.91 -6.42
C LEU A 42 17.29 -5.33 -7.53
N ILE A 43 16.72 -4.36 -8.27
CA ILE A 43 15.82 -4.64 -9.39
C ILE A 43 16.55 -5.45 -10.47
N VAL A 44 17.72 -5.00 -10.90
CA VAL A 44 18.51 -5.68 -11.94
C VAL A 44 18.93 -7.07 -11.47
N TYR A 45 19.33 -7.22 -10.22
CA TYR A 45 19.71 -8.50 -9.62
C TYR A 45 18.55 -9.51 -9.66
N VAL A 46 17.34 -9.08 -9.22
CA VAL A 46 16.13 -9.93 -9.25
C VAL A 46 15.75 -10.29 -10.68
N LEU A 47 15.79 -9.34 -11.61
CA LEU A 47 15.50 -9.59 -13.01
C LEU A 47 16.50 -10.55 -13.66
N ALA A 48 17.81 -10.35 -13.44
CA ALA A 48 18.87 -11.19 -14.01
C ALA A 48 18.77 -12.65 -13.53
N HIS A 49 18.40 -12.89 -12.26
CA HIS A 49 18.26 -14.23 -11.70
C HIS A 49 16.87 -14.85 -11.91
N GLY A 50 15.81 -14.06 -12.08
CA GLY A 50 14.45 -14.57 -12.17
C GLY A 50 13.95 -14.76 -13.60
N VAL A 51 14.28 -13.85 -14.53
CA VAL A 51 13.78 -13.91 -15.92
C VAL A 51 14.15 -15.22 -16.64
N PRO A 52 15.37 -15.78 -16.49
CA PRO A 52 15.73 -17.04 -17.16
C PRO A 52 14.86 -18.24 -16.74
N TYR A 53 14.23 -18.16 -15.57
CA TYR A 53 13.41 -19.23 -14.99
C TYR A 53 11.89 -19.00 -15.15
N LEU A 54 11.45 -18.00 -15.91
CA LEU A 54 10.05 -17.77 -16.29
C LEU A 54 9.61 -18.79 -17.36
N LYS A 55 9.49 -20.05 -16.94
CA LYS A 55 9.02 -21.12 -17.83
C LYS A 55 7.49 -21.22 -17.82
N PRO A 56 6.82 -21.66 -18.93
CA PRO A 56 5.37 -21.83 -18.94
C PRO A 56 4.83 -22.75 -17.80
N SER A 57 5.63 -23.71 -17.35
CA SER A 57 5.25 -24.64 -16.26
C SER A 57 4.94 -23.95 -14.93
N ILE A 58 5.59 -22.81 -14.63
CA ILE A 58 5.30 -22.06 -13.38
C ILE A 58 3.96 -21.32 -13.40
N PHE A 59 3.33 -21.18 -14.55
CA PHE A 59 1.98 -20.60 -14.71
C PHE A 59 0.88 -21.63 -14.76
N SER A 60 1.15 -22.89 -14.41
CA SER A 60 0.12 -23.92 -14.27
C SER A 60 -0.87 -23.59 -13.13
N LEU A 61 -2.15 -23.91 -13.31
CA LEU A 61 -3.16 -23.74 -12.25
C LEU A 61 -3.01 -24.77 -11.11
N HIS A 62 -2.33 -25.90 -11.37
CA HIS A 62 -2.07 -26.91 -10.36
C HIS A 62 -0.62 -26.84 -9.88
N TYR A 63 -0.47 -26.64 -8.58
CA TYR A 63 0.84 -26.67 -7.93
C TYR A 63 1.30 -28.12 -7.75
N THR A 64 2.52 -28.39 -8.16
CA THR A 64 3.28 -29.62 -7.82
C THR A 64 4.67 -29.22 -7.35
N SER A 65 5.34 -30.12 -6.60
CA SER A 65 6.72 -29.89 -6.17
C SER A 65 7.69 -29.75 -7.36
N GLU A 66 7.37 -30.34 -8.53
CA GLU A 66 8.21 -30.25 -9.72
C GLU A 66 8.07 -28.90 -10.44
N ASN A 67 6.82 -28.37 -10.55
CA ASN A 67 6.57 -27.12 -11.28
C ASN A 67 6.66 -25.86 -10.43
N ALA A 68 6.55 -25.99 -9.10
CA ALA A 68 6.54 -24.87 -8.14
C ALA A 68 5.63 -23.70 -8.62
N SER A 69 4.45 -24.03 -9.16
CA SER A 69 3.58 -23.07 -9.85
C SER A 69 3.18 -21.90 -8.96
N LEU A 70 3.27 -20.69 -9.52
CA LEU A 70 2.90 -19.42 -8.87
C LEU A 70 1.45 -18.98 -9.18
N MET A 71 0.78 -19.58 -10.18
CA MET A 71 -0.54 -19.11 -10.63
C MET A 71 -1.62 -19.14 -9.53
N PRO A 72 -1.75 -20.20 -8.71
CA PRO A 72 -2.68 -20.16 -7.59
C PRO A 72 -2.40 -19.02 -6.61
N ALA A 73 -1.12 -18.76 -6.33
CA ALA A 73 -0.71 -17.69 -5.43
C ALA A 73 -0.97 -16.29 -6.02
N LEU A 74 -0.84 -16.12 -7.32
CA LEU A 74 -1.16 -14.89 -8.03
C LEU A 74 -2.66 -14.58 -7.94
N ILE A 75 -3.51 -15.56 -8.22
CA ILE A 75 -4.97 -15.43 -8.09
C ILE A 75 -5.35 -15.09 -6.65
N ASN A 76 -4.77 -15.76 -5.67
CA ASN A 76 -5.01 -15.49 -4.26
C ASN A 76 -4.57 -14.08 -3.85
N THR A 77 -3.47 -13.57 -4.43
CA THR A 77 -3.03 -12.18 -4.19
C THR A 77 -4.08 -11.17 -4.65
N VAL A 78 -4.65 -11.37 -5.83
CA VAL A 78 -5.70 -10.49 -6.35
C VAL A 78 -6.96 -10.56 -5.48
N ILE A 79 -7.43 -11.78 -5.15
CA ILE A 79 -8.61 -11.98 -4.29
C ILE A 79 -8.39 -11.32 -2.92
N MET A 80 -7.23 -11.57 -2.29
CA MET A 80 -6.87 -11.02 -0.99
C MET A 80 -6.85 -9.50 -1.01
N THR A 81 -6.22 -8.91 -2.04
CA THR A 81 -6.14 -7.46 -2.20
C THR A 81 -7.53 -6.84 -2.33
N LEU A 82 -8.38 -7.40 -3.19
CA LEU A 82 -9.74 -6.88 -3.41
C LEU A 82 -10.58 -6.98 -2.13
N LEU A 83 -10.56 -8.12 -1.43
CA LEU A 83 -11.32 -8.30 -0.19
C LEU A 83 -10.84 -7.36 0.91
N SER A 84 -9.52 -7.22 1.09
CA SER A 84 -8.97 -6.32 2.11
C SER A 84 -9.34 -4.86 1.84
N LEU A 85 -9.28 -4.41 0.58
CA LEU A 85 -9.67 -3.07 0.20
C LEU A 85 -11.17 -2.83 0.29
N LEU A 86 -11.99 -3.82 -0.06
CA LEU A 86 -13.45 -3.74 0.07
C LEU A 86 -13.87 -3.45 1.52
N ILE A 87 -13.10 -3.94 2.49
CA ILE A 87 -13.32 -3.68 3.90
C ILE A 87 -12.65 -2.34 4.29
N ALA A 88 -11.35 -2.19 4.04
CA ALA A 88 -10.57 -1.08 4.59
C ALA A 88 -10.92 0.29 4.00
N VAL A 89 -11.23 0.36 2.68
CA VAL A 89 -11.45 1.65 1.99
C VAL A 89 -12.71 2.35 2.51
N PRO A 90 -13.89 1.71 2.59
CA PRO A 90 -15.08 2.37 3.12
C PRO A 90 -14.89 2.83 4.56
N PHE A 91 -14.42 1.95 5.43
CA PHE A 91 -14.22 2.30 6.85
C PHE A 91 -13.18 3.41 7.03
N GLY A 92 -12.06 3.37 6.31
CA GLY A 92 -11.02 4.39 6.38
C GLY A 92 -11.49 5.76 5.89
N ILE A 93 -12.21 5.82 4.76
CA ILE A 93 -12.75 7.08 4.21
C ILE A 93 -13.81 7.66 5.15
N PHE A 94 -14.80 6.88 5.59
CA PHE A 94 -15.84 7.38 6.47
C PHE A 94 -15.31 7.82 7.84
N ALA A 95 -14.32 7.10 8.40
CA ALA A 95 -13.66 7.50 9.64
C ALA A 95 -12.93 8.85 9.45
N ALA A 96 -12.21 9.04 8.35
CA ALA A 96 -11.52 10.30 8.06
C ALA A 96 -12.50 11.47 7.87
N ILE A 97 -13.60 11.27 7.13
CA ILE A 97 -14.66 12.28 6.97
C ILE A 97 -15.21 12.67 8.36
N PHE A 98 -15.49 11.70 9.21
CA PHE A 98 -15.96 11.99 10.57
C PHE A 98 -14.94 12.83 11.35
N LEU A 99 -13.65 12.48 11.31
CA LEU A 99 -12.60 13.17 12.07
C LEU A 99 -12.32 14.59 11.56
N VAL A 100 -12.49 14.84 10.25
CA VAL A 100 -12.22 16.17 9.66
C VAL A 100 -13.45 17.06 9.78
N GLU A 101 -14.63 16.53 9.45
CA GLU A 101 -15.81 17.33 9.25
C GLU A 101 -16.74 17.40 10.46
N TYR A 102 -16.90 16.31 11.19
CA TYR A 102 -17.90 16.23 12.24
C TYR A 102 -17.31 16.35 13.66
N ALA A 103 -16.03 16.03 13.82
CA ALA A 103 -15.39 16.10 15.10
C ALA A 103 -15.14 17.55 15.55
N LYS A 104 -15.48 17.87 16.80
CA LYS A 104 -15.21 19.22 17.37
C LYS A 104 -13.69 19.37 17.57
N ARG A 105 -13.16 20.56 17.25
CA ARG A 105 -11.78 20.92 17.56
C ARG A 105 -11.53 20.83 19.07
N GLY A 106 -10.41 20.20 19.47
CA GLY A 106 -10.06 20.00 20.89
C GLY A 106 -10.79 18.84 21.58
N ASN A 107 -11.51 17.99 20.85
CA ASN A 107 -12.12 16.80 21.43
C ASN A 107 -11.04 15.74 21.74
N LYS A 108 -10.85 15.43 23.03
CA LYS A 108 -9.88 14.44 23.50
C LYS A 108 -10.06 13.04 22.88
N PHE A 109 -11.29 12.65 22.60
CA PHE A 109 -11.56 11.36 21.93
C PHE A 109 -10.98 11.31 20.51
N VAL A 110 -11.07 12.41 19.77
CA VAL A 110 -10.47 12.54 18.42
C VAL A 110 -8.94 12.48 18.48
N GLU A 111 -8.37 13.14 19.50
CA GLU A 111 -6.92 13.11 19.74
C GLU A 111 -6.43 11.69 20.04
N VAL A 112 -7.16 10.95 20.87
CA VAL A 112 -6.86 9.53 21.15
C VAL A 112 -6.95 8.68 19.89
N ILE A 113 -7.98 8.87 19.05
CA ILE A 113 -8.10 8.11 17.78
C ILE A 113 -6.88 8.40 16.89
N ARG A 114 -6.48 9.66 16.72
CA ARG A 114 -5.31 10.03 15.90
C ARG A 114 -4.03 9.41 16.44
N LEU A 115 -3.78 9.52 17.74
CA LEU A 115 -2.62 8.92 18.39
C LEU A 115 -2.61 7.41 18.21
N THR A 116 -3.75 6.75 18.39
CA THR A 116 -3.89 5.30 18.16
C THR A 116 -3.60 4.94 16.72
N THR A 117 -4.13 5.71 15.76
CA THR A 117 -3.89 5.49 14.32
C THR A 117 -2.41 5.64 13.95
N GLU A 118 -1.72 6.63 14.50
CA GLU A 118 -0.28 6.81 14.31
C GLU A 118 0.52 5.65 14.95
N THR A 119 0.16 5.24 16.13
CA THR A 119 0.80 4.11 16.83
C THR A 119 0.63 2.81 16.05
N LEU A 120 -0.58 2.54 15.55
CA LEU A 120 -0.87 1.35 14.76
C LEU A 120 -0.03 1.28 13.48
N GLN A 121 0.28 2.40 12.81
CA GLN A 121 1.13 2.40 11.62
C GLN A 121 2.57 1.93 11.90
N GLY A 122 3.05 2.12 13.12
CA GLY A 122 4.39 1.71 13.55
C GLY A 122 4.51 0.24 13.99
N ILE A 123 3.40 -0.47 14.13
CA ILE A 123 3.41 -1.87 14.58
C ILE A 123 3.95 -2.77 13.46
N PRO A 124 4.92 -3.67 13.76
CA PRO A 124 5.39 -4.66 12.79
C PRO A 124 4.27 -5.59 12.30
N SER A 125 4.26 -5.93 11.01
CA SER A 125 3.18 -6.72 10.41
C SER A 125 3.01 -8.12 11.02
N ILE A 126 4.09 -8.71 11.56
CA ILE A 126 4.01 -9.98 12.28
C ILE A 126 3.09 -9.91 13.51
N VAL A 127 3.05 -8.76 14.20
CA VAL A 127 2.18 -8.57 15.38
C VAL A 127 0.71 -8.56 14.94
N TYR A 128 0.39 -7.92 13.80
CA TYR A 128 -0.93 -8.02 13.18
C TYR A 128 -1.29 -9.47 12.82
N GLY A 129 -0.31 -10.22 12.30
CA GLY A 129 -0.47 -11.65 12.00
C GLY A 129 -0.79 -12.48 13.24
N LEU A 130 -0.07 -12.27 14.34
CA LEU A 130 -0.31 -12.95 15.62
C LEU A 130 -1.68 -12.58 16.21
N PHE A 131 -2.05 -11.29 16.18
CA PHE A 131 -3.39 -10.86 16.56
C PHE A 131 -4.46 -11.54 15.69
N GLY A 132 -4.30 -11.52 14.38
CA GLY A 132 -5.23 -12.14 13.43
C GLY A 132 -5.35 -13.65 13.64
N MET A 133 -4.24 -14.33 13.96
CA MET A 133 -4.22 -15.74 14.31
C MET A 133 -5.03 -16.00 15.59
N LEU A 134 -4.78 -15.24 16.65
CA LEU A 134 -5.46 -15.44 17.92
C LEU A 134 -6.95 -15.12 17.81
N PHE A 135 -7.30 -14.04 17.13
CA PHE A 135 -8.67 -13.56 17.08
C PHE A 135 -9.46 -14.23 15.95
N PHE A 136 -9.08 -14.09 14.68
CA PHE A 136 -9.87 -14.61 13.55
C PHE A 136 -9.73 -16.10 13.38
N VAL A 137 -8.50 -16.64 13.43
CA VAL A 137 -8.26 -18.06 13.19
C VAL A 137 -8.76 -18.89 14.36
N ASN A 138 -8.37 -18.53 15.62
CA ASN A 138 -8.66 -19.35 16.79
C ASN A 138 -9.99 -18.98 17.47
N THR A 139 -10.21 -17.71 17.84
CA THR A 139 -11.40 -17.29 18.62
C THR A 139 -12.65 -17.29 17.74
N CYS A 140 -12.61 -16.69 16.55
CA CYS A 140 -13.73 -16.72 15.60
C CYS A 140 -13.88 -18.10 14.91
N LYS A 141 -12.90 -19.00 15.08
CA LYS A 141 -12.88 -20.35 14.47
C LYS A 141 -12.98 -20.34 12.94
N TRP A 142 -12.44 -19.30 12.28
CA TRP A 142 -12.40 -19.26 10.82
C TRP A 142 -11.29 -20.14 10.22
N GLY A 143 -10.37 -20.64 11.07
CA GLY A 143 -9.20 -21.38 10.62
C GLY A 143 -8.25 -20.50 9.79
N PHE A 144 -7.18 -21.09 9.27
CA PHE A 144 -6.36 -20.44 8.27
C PHE A 144 -7.18 -20.24 6.99
N SER A 145 -7.45 -19.00 6.61
CA SER A 145 -8.38 -18.71 5.54
C SER A 145 -8.10 -17.35 4.86
N ILE A 146 -8.52 -17.23 3.62
CA ILE A 146 -8.48 -15.96 2.88
C ILE A 146 -9.21 -14.87 3.65
N LEU A 147 -10.34 -15.20 4.30
CA LEU A 147 -11.13 -14.25 5.08
C LEU A 147 -10.35 -13.72 6.30
N ALA A 148 -9.73 -14.61 7.08
CA ALA A 148 -8.89 -14.21 8.23
C ALA A 148 -7.73 -13.32 7.80
N GLY A 149 -7.06 -13.67 6.69
CA GLY A 149 -6.03 -12.84 6.08
C GLY A 149 -6.54 -11.47 5.64
N ALA A 150 -7.67 -11.43 4.93
CA ALA A 150 -8.24 -10.19 4.41
C ALA A 150 -8.65 -9.22 5.53
N PHE A 151 -9.26 -9.69 6.61
CA PHE A 151 -9.59 -8.86 7.77
C PHE A 151 -8.34 -8.35 8.50
N THR A 152 -7.33 -9.20 8.65
CA THR A 152 -6.06 -8.81 9.27
C THR A 152 -5.37 -7.71 8.45
N LEU A 153 -5.30 -7.87 7.13
CA LEU A 153 -4.75 -6.86 6.23
C LEU A 153 -5.59 -5.58 6.22
N ALA A 154 -6.91 -5.71 6.24
CA ALA A 154 -7.81 -4.55 6.31
C ALA A 154 -7.53 -3.70 7.55
N ILE A 155 -7.41 -4.33 8.72
CA ILE A 155 -7.04 -3.64 9.98
C ILE A 155 -5.65 -2.99 9.85
N MET A 156 -4.69 -3.67 9.25
CA MET A 156 -3.32 -3.17 9.07
C MET A 156 -3.23 -1.95 8.15
N VAL A 157 -4.04 -1.88 7.08
CA VAL A 157 -3.99 -0.78 6.12
C VAL A 157 -5.00 0.33 6.41
N LEU A 158 -5.99 0.08 7.27
CA LEU A 158 -7.01 1.05 7.66
C LEU A 158 -6.44 2.37 8.18
N PRO A 159 -5.44 2.39 9.09
CA PRO A 159 -4.80 3.61 9.54
C PRO A 159 -4.15 4.42 8.40
N LEU A 160 -3.54 3.75 7.43
CA LEU A 160 -2.92 4.39 6.27
C LEU A 160 -3.97 5.08 5.38
N ILE A 161 -5.07 4.38 5.08
CA ILE A 161 -6.17 4.93 4.26
C ILE A 161 -6.84 6.10 4.99
N MET A 162 -7.10 5.95 6.29
CA MET A 162 -7.71 6.97 7.11
C MET A 162 -6.86 8.25 7.13
N ARG A 163 -5.55 8.13 7.37
CA ARG A 163 -4.64 9.27 7.43
C ARG A 163 -4.50 9.97 6.09
N SER A 164 -4.27 9.23 5.00
CA SER A 164 -4.17 9.84 3.66
C SER A 164 -5.47 10.53 3.23
N THR A 165 -6.63 9.97 3.61
CA THR A 165 -7.94 10.60 3.38
C THR A 165 -8.10 11.86 4.22
N GLU A 166 -7.70 11.85 5.48
CA GLU A 166 -7.71 13.04 6.35
C GLU A 166 -6.84 14.17 5.78
N GLU A 167 -5.62 13.85 5.33
CA GLU A 167 -4.71 14.81 4.71
C GLU A 167 -5.28 15.35 3.39
N ALA A 168 -5.89 14.50 2.57
CA ALA A 168 -6.53 14.89 1.31
C ALA A 168 -7.73 15.83 1.54
N LEU A 169 -8.59 15.54 2.51
CA LEU A 169 -9.72 16.40 2.86
C LEU A 169 -9.25 17.77 3.41
N LYS A 170 -8.20 17.80 4.24
CA LYS A 170 -7.61 19.03 4.76
C LYS A 170 -6.92 19.89 3.69
N SER A 171 -6.49 19.29 2.59
CA SER A 171 -5.86 20.03 1.49
C SER A 171 -6.86 20.78 0.60
N VAL A 172 -8.16 20.50 0.73
CA VAL A 172 -9.21 21.23 0.00
C VAL A 172 -9.32 22.66 0.56
N PRO A 173 -9.26 23.72 -0.28
CA PRO A 173 -9.33 25.11 0.18
C PRO A 173 -10.65 25.40 0.92
N ASP A 174 -10.57 26.14 2.03
CA ASP A 174 -11.75 26.50 2.83
C ASP A 174 -12.78 27.34 2.04
N SER A 175 -12.32 28.09 1.02
CA SER A 175 -13.20 28.85 0.11
C SER A 175 -14.24 27.98 -0.59
N TYR A 176 -13.99 26.69 -0.81
CA TYR A 176 -14.94 25.75 -1.40
C TYR A 176 -16.10 25.47 -0.42
N ARG A 177 -15.78 25.34 0.88
CA ARG A 177 -16.77 25.18 1.95
C ARG A 177 -17.61 26.43 2.14
N GLU A 178 -16.93 27.58 2.25
CA GLU A 178 -17.56 28.88 2.44
C GLU A 178 -18.49 29.21 1.28
N GLY A 179 -18.04 29.02 0.03
CA GLY A 179 -18.88 29.20 -1.16
C GLY A 179 -20.10 28.30 -1.18
N SER A 180 -19.95 27.03 -0.81
CA SER A 180 -21.06 26.08 -0.73
C SER A 180 -22.10 26.48 0.33
N PHE A 181 -21.64 26.87 1.52
CA PHE A 181 -22.51 27.34 2.60
C PHE A 181 -23.19 28.68 2.24
N GLY A 182 -22.45 29.60 1.57
CA GLY A 182 -23.01 30.86 1.07
C GLY A 182 -24.16 30.69 0.07
N LEU A 183 -24.13 29.58 -0.70
CA LEU A 183 -25.23 29.16 -1.60
C LEU A 183 -26.34 28.39 -0.88
N GLY A 184 -26.31 28.29 0.45
CA GLY A 184 -27.34 27.63 1.26
C GLY A 184 -27.23 26.11 1.32
N ALA A 185 -26.11 25.49 0.89
CA ALA A 185 -25.93 24.07 1.01
C ALA A 185 -25.70 23.66 2.47
N GLY A 186 -26.33 22.57 2.90
CA GLY A 186 -26.07 21.97 4.21
C GLY A 186 -24.74 21.20 4.23
N LYS A 187 -24.21 20.94 5.43
CA LYS A 187 -22.92 20.29 5.65
C LYS A 187 -22.75 18.97 4.90
N LEU A 188 -23.73 18.07 4.98
CA LEU A 188 -23.68 16.78 4.29
C LEU A 188 -23.51 16.95 2.77
N ARG A 189 -24.26 17.89 2.19
CA ARG A 189 -24.19 18.17 0.75
C ARG A 189 -22.82 18.73 0.35
N THR A 190 -22.27 19.64 1.16
CA THR A 190 -20.93 20.21 0.95
C THR A 190 -19.87 19.12 0.97
N VAL A 191 -19.86 18.26 1.99
CA VAL A 191 -18.90 17.15 2.12
C VAL A 191 -18.96 16.22 0.91
N PHE A 192 -20.14 15.71 0.55
CA PHE A 192 -20.24 14.67 -0.49
C PHE A 192 -20.23 15.21 -1.93
N ARG A 193 -20.58 16.48 -2.15
CA ARG A 193 -20.66 17.05 -3.49
C ARG A 193 -19.50 17.99 -3.85
N ILE A 194 -18.78 18.51 -2.85
CA ILE A 194 -17.70 19.49 -3.08
C ILE A 194 -16.37 18.96 -2.54
N GLU A 195 -16.29 18.66 -1.24
CA GLU A 195 -15.02 18.33 -0.60
C GLU A 195 -14.51 16.95 -0.99
N LEU A 196 -15.34 15.92 -0.87
CA LEU A 196 -14.95 14.55 -1.18
C LEU A 196 -14.51 14.39 -2.65
N PRO A 197 -15.26 14.89 -3.66
CA PRO A 197 -14.79 14.88 -5.05
C PRO A 197 -13.45 15.62 -5.25
N SER A 198 -13.25 16.75 -4.57
CA SER A 198 -12.01 17.52 -4.65
C SER A 198 -10.82 16.79 -3.98
N ALA A 199 -11.08 15.96 -2.97
CA ALA A 199 -10.08 15.18 -2.25
C ALA A 199 -9.76 13.81 -2.91
N ILE A 200 -10.56 13.35 -3.89
CA ILE A 200 -10.39 12.05 -4.56
C ILE A 200 -8.93 11.77 -4.97
N PRO A 201 -8.17 12.69 -5.59
CA PRO A 201 -6.81 12.41 -6.00
C PRO A 201 -5.89 11.99 -4.84
N GLY A 202 -5.99 12.67 -3.70
CA GLY A 202 -5.22 12.34 -2.50
C GLY A 202 -5.69 11.05 -1.84
N ILE A 203 -7.00 10.79 -1.81
CA ILE A 203 -7.56 9.52 -1.32
C ILE A 203 -7.05 8.35 -2.15
N LEU A 204 -7.11 8.46 -3.48
CA LEU A 204 -6.62 7.42 -4.37
C LEU A 204 -5.12 7.16 -4.22
N ALA A 205 -4.32 8.18 -3.97
CA ALA A 205 -2.89 8.00 -3.66
C ALA A 205 -2.70 7.13 -2.41
N GLY A 206 -3.48 7.36 -1.35
CA GLY A 206 -3.46 6.53 -0.15
C GLY A 206 -3.89 5.08 -0.39
N VAL A 207 -4.93 4.88 -1.22
CA VAL A 207 -5.39 3.53 -1.61
C VAL A 207 -4.31 2.80 -2.42
N ILE A 208 -3.61 3.47 -3.33
CA ILE A 208 -2.50 2.89 -4.10
C ILE A 208 -1.36 2.43 -3.18
N LEU A 209 -1.01 3.24 -2.18
CA LEU A 209 -0.02 2.85 -1.16
C LEU A 209 -0.48 1.64 -0.35
N ALA A 210 -1.76 1.57 0.01
CA ALA A 210 -2.35 0.42 0.71
C ALA A 210 -2.29 -0.85 -0.15
N ILE A 211 -2.58 -0.76 -1.45
CA ILE A 211 -2.45 -1.88 -2.39
C ILE A 211 -1.01 -2.43 -2.39
N GLY A 212 -0.02 -1.55 -2.54
CA GLY A 212 1.39 -1.95 -2.52
C GLY A 212 1.76 -2.69 -1.24
N ARG A 213 1.28 -2.22 -0.09
CA ARG A 213 1.50 -2.86 1.22
C ARG A 213 0.82 -4.22 1.33
N ILE A 214 -0.42 -4.37 0.85
CA ILE A 214 -1.16 -5.65 0.85
C ILE A 214 -0.47 -6.68 -0.04
N VAL A 215 -0.10 -6.32 -1.28
CA VAL A 215 0.49 -7.24 -2.27
C VAL A 215 1.84 -7.79 -1.83
N GLY A 216 2.63 -6.98 -1.11
CA GLY A 216 3.94 -7.39 -0.57
C GLY A 216 3.88 -8.06 0.80
N GLU A 217 2.70 -8.16 1.44
CA GLU A 217 2.61 -8.67 2.80
C GLU A 217 2.84 -10.18 2.87
N THR A 218 3.71 -10.58 3.77
CA THR A 218 4.12 -11.98 3.98
C THR A 218 3.86 -12.43 5.41
N ALA A 219 4.44 -11.72 6.39
CA ALA A 219 4.47 -12.16 7.78
C ALA A 219 3.07 -12.28 8.40
N ALA A 220 2.19 -11.31 8.19
CA ALA A 220 0.83 -11.36 8.70
C ALA A 220 0.03 -12.50 8.06
N LEU A 221 0.24 -12.80 6.78
CA LEU A 221 -0.52 -13.79 6.05
C LEU A 221 -0.12 -15.24 6.35
N ILE A 222 1.13 -15.52 6.66
CA ILE A 222 1.56 -16.85 7.11
C ILE A 222 0.75 -17.29 8.34
N TYR A 223 0.45 -16.37 9.24
CA TYR A 223 -0.28 -16.66 10.48
C TYR A 223 -1.81 -16.60 10.34
N THR A 224 -2.34 -16.13 9.21
CA THR A 224 -3.79 -15.90 9.05
C THR A 224 -4.39 -16.60 7.83
N ALA A 225 -3.83 -16.38 6.65
CA ALA A 225 -4.27 -17.04 5.41
C ALA A 225 -3.67 -18.44 5.23
N GLY A 226 -2.49 -18.65 5.82
CA GLY A 226 -1.75 -19.90 5.72
C GLY A 226 -0.88 -19.99 4.47
N THR A 227 -0.38 -21.21 4.19
CA THR A 227 0.66 -21.46 3.19
C THR A 227 0.23 -22.46 2.09
N VAL A 228 -1.04 -22.81 1.99
CA VAL A 228 -1.54 -23.79 1.02
C VAL A 228 -1.45 -23.25 -0.40
N ALA A 229 -0.81 -24.02 -1.29
CA ALA A 229 -0.55 -23.65 -2.68
C ALA A 229 -1.72 -24.02 -3.63
N LYS A 230 -2.94 -23.62 -3.28
CA LYS A 230 -4.14 -23.87 -4.10
C LYS A 230 -4.96 -22.59 -4.20
N VAL A 231 -5.77 -22.50 -5.25
CA VAL A 231 -6.87 -21.52 -5.27
C VAL A 231 -7.95 -22.04 -4.32
N PRO A 232 -8.37 -21.26 -3.31
CA PRO A 232 -9.34 -21.72 -2.33
C PRO A 232 -10.73 -21.88 -2.97
N GLU A 233 -11.46 -22.91 -2.56
CA GLU A 233 -12.83 -23.16 -3.03
C GLU A 233 -13.83 -22.14 -2.46
N ASN A 234 -13.53 -21.60 -1.29
CA ASN A 234 -14.32 -20.58 -0.63
C ASN A 234 -13.42 -19.66 0.22
N VAL A 235 -13.97 -18.55 0.69
CA VAL A 235 -13.23 -17.53 1.47
C VAL A 235 -12.75 -18.03 2.84
N LEU A 236 -13.31 -19.13 3.36
CA LEU A 236 -12.89 -19.76 4.61
C LEU A 236 -11.83 -20.85 4.40
N SER A 237 -11.36 -21.05 3.17
CA SER A 237 -10.27 -21.98 2.87
C SER A 237 -8.93 -21.26 2.85
N SER A 238 -7.87 -22.00 3.20
CA SER A 238 -6.49 -21.49 3.18
C SER A 238 -5.96 -21.30 1.77
N GLY A 239 -5.17 -20.25 1.57
CA GLY A 239 -4.50 -20.00 0.30
C GLY A 239 -3.36 -19.01 0.47
N ARG A 240 -2.16 -19.31 -0.07
CA ARG A 240 -1.00 -18.43 0.00
C ARG A 240 -1.01 -17.37 -1.10
N THR A 241 -0.58 -16.17 -0.77
CA THR A 241 -0.32 -15.10 -1.73
C THR A 241 1.03 -15.29 -2.41
N LEU A 242 1.31 -14.46 -3.44
CA LEU A 242 2.54 -14.51 -4.20
C LEU A 242 3.77 -14.20 -3.33
N ALA A 243 3.65 -13.25 -2.39
CA ALA A 243 4.71 -12.91 -1.44
C ALA A 243 5.00 -14.07 -0.48
N VAL A 244 3.96 -14.74 0.06
CA VAL A 244 4.09 -15.94 0.89
C VAL A 244 4.65 -17.11 0.09
N HIS A 245 4.26 -17.24 -1.18
CA HIS A 245 4.79 -18.27 -2.09
C HIS A 245 6.30 -18.11 -2.30
N MET A 246 6.74 -16.90 -2.64
CA MET A 246 8.15 -16.57 -2.78
C MET A 246 8.94 -16.86 -1.50
N TYR A 247 8.40 -16.47 -0.33
CA TYR A 247 9.01 -16.73 0.96
C TYR A 247 9.20 -18.24 1.22
N ASN A 248 8.16 -19.05 0.99
CA ASN A 248 8.23 -20.48 1.20
C ASN A 248 9.30 -21.14 0.30
N LEU A 249 9.31 -20.80 -1.00
CA LEU A 249 10.30 -21.34 -1.94
C LEU A 249 11.72 -20.97 -1.54
N SER A 250 11.94 -19.76 -1.04
CA SER A 250 13.28 -19.31 -0.61
C SER A 250 13.70 -19.92 0.73
N SER A 251 12.77 -20.11 1.68
CA SER A 251 13.08 -20.68 2.99
C SER A 251 13.39 -22.19 2.94
N GLU A 252 12.81 -22.91 2.00
CA GLU A 252 13.11 -24.31 1.75
C GLU A 252 14.51 -24.52 1.10
N GLY A 253 15.06 -23.50 0.44
CA GLY A 253 16.38 -23.53 -0.20
C GLY A 253 16.45 -24.36 -1.48
N LEU A 254 15.45 -25.22 -1.75
CA LEU A 254 15.42 -26.13 -2.90
C LEU A 254 14.96 -25.46 -4.20
N TYR A 255 14.21 -24.37 -4.10
CA TYR A 255 13.51 -23.72 -5.22
C TYR A 255 13.92 -22.26 -5.40
N MET A 256 15.18 -21.92 -5.15
CA MET A 256 15.68 -20.53 -5.21
C MET A 256 15.45 -19.87 -6.58
N ASN A 257 15.61 -20.61 -7.67
CA ASN A 257 15.40 -20.10 -9.02
C ASN A 257 13.92 -19.74 -9.27
N GLN A 258 12.99 -20.57 -8.78
CA GLN A 258 11.55 -20.31 -8.86
C GLN A 258 11.13 -19.18 -7.91
N ALA A 259 11.82 -19.01 -6.77
CA ALA A 259 11.62 -17.87 -5.88
C ALA A 259 12.00 -16.55 -6.58
N TYR A 260 13.14 -16.51 -7.30
CA TYR A 260 13.51 -15.34 -8.12
C TYR A 260 12.51 -15.08 -9.26
N ALA A 261 12.06 -16.14 -9.96
CA ALA A 261 11.04 -15.99 -10.99
C ALA A 261 9.71 -15.43 -10.40
N THR A 262 9.33 -15.90 -9.20
CA THR A 262 8.15 -15.39 -8.48
C THR A 262 8.34 -13.92 -8.09
N ALA A 263 9.55 -13.53 -7.66
CA ALA A 263 9.87 -12.13 -7.34
C ALA A 263 9.73 -11.21 -8.57
N VAL A 264 10.14 -11.66 -9.76
CA VAL A 264 9.94 -10.92 -11.01
C VAL A 264 8.44 -10.72 -11.29
N VAL A 265 7.64 -11.79 -11.17
CA VAL A 265 6.18 -11.70 -11.39
C VAL A 265 5.53 -10.78 -10.37
N LEU A 266 5.95 -10.84 -9.10
CA LEU A 266 5.46 -9.94 -8.05
C LEU A 266 5.79 -8.47 -8.38
N LEU A 267 7.01 -8.19 -8.82
CA LEU A 267 7.43 -6.85 -9.23
C LEU A 267 6.59 -6.33 -10.40
N VAL A 268 6.39 -7.15 -11.44
CA VAL A 268 5.54 -6.81 -12.58
C VAL A 268 4.10 -6.55 -12.13
N LEU A 269 3.55 -7.41 -11.27
CA LEU A 269 2.20 -7.27 -10.73
C LEU A 269 2.03 -5.92 -10.01
N VAL A 270 2.97 -5.54 -9.14
CA VAL A 270 2.94 -4.26 -8.41
C VAL A 270 3.01 -3.08 -9.39
N VAL A 271 3.88 -3.13 -10.40
CA VAL A 271 4.00 -2.07 -11.42
C VAL A 271 2.70 -1.94 -12.21
N VAL A 272 2.11 -3.07 -12.63
CA VAL A 272 0.83 -3.09 -13.38
C VAL A 272 -0.30 -2.51 -12.52
N ILE A 273 -0.45 -2.97 -11.29
CA ILE A 273 -1.51 -2.48 -10.38
C ILE A 273 -1.35 -0.98 -10.13
N ASN A 274 -0.15 -0.51 -9.82
CA ASN A 274 0.12 0.91 -9.58
C ASN A 274 -0.15 1.77 -10.81
N THR A 275 0.23 1.28 -12.00
CA THR A 275 -0.02 1.99 -13.26
C THR A 275 -1.51 2.07 -13.57
N LEU A 276 -2.24 0.97 -13.44
CA LEU A 276 -3.69 0.92 -13.65
C LEU A 276 -4.42 1.83 -12.64
N SER A 277 -4.07 1.75 -11.37
CA SER A 277 -4.64 2.59 -10.31
C SER A 277 -4.37 4.07 -10.58
N GLY A 278 -3.16 4.43 -11.01
CA GLY A 278 -2.81 5.81 -11.39
C GLY A 278 -3.56 6.31 -12.63
N MET A 279 -3.82 5.43 -13.61
CA MET A 279 -4.65 5.79 -14.78
C MET A 279 -6.11 6.03 -14.40
N ILE A 280 -6.67 5.19 -13.53
CA ILE A 280 -8.04 5.34 -13.00
C ILE A 280 -8.15 6.66 -12.23
N ALA A 281 -7.19 6.93 -11.33
CA ALA A 281 -7.13 8.17 -10.57
C ALA A 281 -7.15 9.41 -11.47
N LYS A 282 -6.32 9.42 -12.52
CA LYS A 282 -6.27 10.53 -13.50
C LYS A 282 -7.57 10.71 -14.27
N ARG A 283 -8.30 9.64 -14.59
CA ARG A 283 -9.60 9.75 -15.29
C ARG A 283 -10.68 10.34 -14.39
N ILE A 284 -10.75 9.89 -13.13
CA ILE A 284 -11.73 10.40 -12.14
C ILE A 284 -11.47 11.87 -11.85
N THR A 285 -10.21 12.31 -11.81
CA THR A 285 -9.85 13.72 -11.54
C THR A 285 -10.14 14.64 -12.72
N LYS A 286 -10.22 14.13 -13.95
CA LYS A 286 -10.51 14.94 -15.15
C LYS A 286 -12.01 15.04 -15.50
N ALA A 287 -12.84 14.22 -14.90
CA ALA A 287 -14.30 14.23 -15.04
C ALA A 287 -14.93 15.13 -13.98
#